data_058728f8c176ec886af21a3b39795248
#
_entry.id   058728f8c176ec886af21a3b39795248
#
_cell.length_a   1.000
_cell.length_b   1.000
_cell.length_c   1.000
_cell.angle_alpha   90.00
_cell.angle_beta   90.00
_cell.angle_gamma   90.00
#
_symmetry.space_group_name_H-M   'P 1'
#
loop_
_entity.id
_entity.type
_entity.pdbx_description
1 polymer ?
#
loop_
_entity_poly.entity_id
_entity_poly.type
_entity_poly.pdbx_seq_one_letter_code
_entity_poly.pdbx_strand_id
1 'polypeptide(L)'
;DYQNVAALLDAVAAKGGKNATHAQNQKAYVDRLYAASGAADCGQMDQMYASVVAESVSDLDKLSSIMKLYRRLGCTESDVYFAAAEHAHKLQPTSESAAGCAQMCLKKGDLNGAVEYYQQALSLVETDEDKADYLYRLANVFVSLQNYKQSVSYANQALEINPEDGRCYLLIGMSYANGGKIADDPVLDRAKFWVACDMFQKAQSIDETCA
;
A
#
# COMPACT_ATOMS: atom_id res chain seq x y z
N ASP A 1 -9.55 -23.66 18.05
CA ASP A 1 -9.92 -22.24 17.82
C ASP A 1 -8.77 -21.36 18.34
N TYR A 2 -8.20 -20.56 17.45
CA TYR A 2 -7.06 -19.68 17.75
C TYR A 2 -7.27 -18.80 18.98
N GLN A 3 -8.43 -18.12 19.07
CA GLN A 3 -8.73 -17.18 20.14
C GLN A 3 -8.69 -17.83 21.53
N ASN A 4 -9.18 -19.03 21.65
CA ASN A 4 -9.15 -19.77 22.91
C ASN A 4 -7.74 -20.16 23.32
N VAL A 5 -6.91 -20.60 22.36
CA VAL A 5 -5.51 -20.94 22.61
C VAL A 5 -4.70 -19.69 22.98
N ALA A 6 -4.87 -18.60 22.26
CA ALA A 6 -4.19 -17.32 22.54
C ALA A 6 -4.55 -16.80 23.93
N ALA A 7 -5.84 -16.76 24.28
CA ALA A 7 -6.32 -16.33 25.62
C ALA A 7 -5.78 -17.20 26.74
N LEU A 8 -5.68 -18.53 26.54
CA LEU A 8 -5.08 -19.43 27.53
C LEU A 8 -3.59 -19.14 27.73
N LEU A 9 -2.86 -18.94 26.67
CA LEU A 9 -1.42 -18.63 26.73
C LEU A 9 -1.17 -17.27 27.39
N ASP A 10 -1.98 -16.26 27.10
CA ASP A 10 -1.93 -14.96 27.77
C ASP A 10 -2.24 -15.07 29.27
N ALA A 11 -3.23 -15.86 29.65
CA ALA A 11 -3.54 -16.12 31.06
C ALA A 11 -2.42 -16.84 31.80
N VAL A 12 -1.70 -17.76 31.15
CA VAL A 12 -0.53 -18.44 31.72
C VAL A 12 0.65 -17.47 31.84
N ALA A 13 0.91 -16.64 30.82
CA ALA A 13 1.96 -15.62 30.82
C ALA A 13 1.75 -14.59 31.94
N ALA A 14 0.51 -14.13 32.15
CA ALA A 14 0.13 -13.15 33.17
C ALA A 14 0.35 -13.65 34.61
N LYS A 15 0.29 -14.97 34.85
CA LYS A 15 0.56 -15.55 36.17
C LYS A 15 2.04 -15.49 36.56
N GLY A 16 2.94 -15.19 35.62
CA GLY A 16 4.37 -15.13 35.87
C GLY A 16 5.01 -16.51 36.16
N GLY A 17 6.26 -16.46 36.64
CA GLY A 17 6.98 -17.67 37.02
C GLY A 17 7.64 -18.42 35.84
N LYS A 18 8.07 -19.65 36.07
CA LYS A 18 8.88 -20.44 35.11
C LYS A 18 8.17 -20.70 33.77
N ASN A 19 6.85 -20.71 33.75
CA ASN A 19 6.06 -21.01 32.55
C ASN A 19 5.68 -19.76 31.74
N ALA A 20 5.89 -18.53 32.27
CA ALA A 20 5.50 -17.31 31.59
C ALA A 20 6.23 -17.11 30.26
N THR A 21 7.55 -17.23 30.26
CA THR A 21 8.38 -17.11 29.05
C THR A 21 8.04 -18.20 28.03
N HIS A 22 7.78 -19.43 28.51
CA HIS A 22 7.37 -20.52 27.60
C HIS A 22 6.02 -20.23 26.95
N ALA A 23 5.04 -19.75 27.74
CA ALA A 23 3.72 -19.38 27.22
C ALA A 23 3.79 -18.23 26.21
N GLN A 24 4.64 -17.22 26.46
CA GLN A 24 4.88 -16.11 25.51
C GLN A 24 5.47 -16.62 24.19
N ASN A 25 6.48 -17.52 24.25
CA ASN A 25 7.09 -18.10 23.05
C ASN A 25 6.08 -18.95 22.26
N GLN A 26 5.26 -19.73 22.95
CA GLN A 26 4.20 -20.54 22.31
C GLN A 26 3.13 -19.64 21.68
N LYS A 27 2.73 -18.54 22.36
CA LYS A 27 1.81 -17.58 21.79
C LYS A 27 2.36 -16.96 20.50
N ALA A 28 3.59 -16.46 20.52
CA ALA A 28 4.24 -15.91 19.33
C ALA A 28 4.34 -16.91 18.17
N TYR A 29 4.47 -18.19 18.45
CA TYR A 29 4.44 -19.25 17.43
C TYR A 29 3.03 -19.45 16.86
N VAL A 30 2.01 -19.53 17.71
CA VAL A 30 0.61 -19.70 17.32
C VAL A 30 0.11 -18.48 16.53
N ASP A 31 0.45 -17.26 16.97
CA ASP A 31 0.14 -16.00 16.28
C ASP A 31 0.71 -16.00 14.86
N ARG A 32 1.98 -16.40 14.68
CA ARG A 32 2.59 -16.52 13.34
C ARG A 32 1.90 -17.54 12.45
N LEU A 33 1.52 -18.70 12.98
CA LEU A 33 0.79 -19.71 12.22
C LEU A 33 -0.59 -19.21 11.79
N TYR A 34 -1.30 -18.53 12.70
CA TYR A 34 -2.62 -17.98 12.40
C TYR A 34 -2.54 -16.85 11.37
N ALA A 35 -1.60 -15.93 11.51
CA ALA A 35 -1.33 -14.90 10.52
C ALA A 35 -0.92 -15.51 9.16
N ALA A 36 -0.05 -16.53 9.16
CA ALA A 36 0.40 -17.20 7.95
C ALA A 36 -0.72 -17.95 7.21
N SER A 37 -1.75 -18.42 7.94
CA SER A 37 -2.91 -19.10 7.34
C SER A 37 -3.82 -18.18 6.52
N GLY A 38 -3.69 -16.85 6.68
CA GLY A 38 -4.57 -15.86 6.06
C GLY A 38 -5.96 -15.75 6.72
N ALA A 39 -6.17 -16.40 7.86
CA ALA A 39 -7.45 -16.34 8.58
C ALA A 39 -7.58 -15.14 9.51
N ALA A 40 -6.49 -14.44 9.81
CA ALA A 40 -6.48 -13.24 10.63
C ALA A 40 -6.95 -12.01 9.81
N ASP A 41 -7.86 -11.24 10.37
CA ASP A 41 -8.20 -9.91 9.85
C ASP A 41 -7.16 -8.85 10.27
N CYS A 42 -7.24 -7.66 9.67
CA CYS A 42 -6.27 -6.60 9.91
C CYS A 42 -6.25 -6.13 11.38
N GLY A 43 -7.41 -6.08 12.05
CA GLY A 43 -7.49 -5.71 13.46
C GLY A 43 -6.82 -6.73 14.38
N GLN A 44 -6.97 -8.01 14.08
CA GLN A 44 -6.29 -9.09 14.80
C GLN A 44 -4.77 -9.05 14.55
N MET A 45 -4.36 -8.76 13.31
CA MET A 45 -2.95 -8.52 12.98
C MET A 45 -2.37 -7.39 13.82
N ASP A 46 -3.07 -6.28 13.94
CA ASP A 46 -2.61 -5.13 14.72
C ASP A 46 -2.45 -5.47 16.21
N GLN A 47 -3.39 -6.20 16.78
CA GLN A 47 -3.28 -6.67 18.18
C GLN A 47 -2.08 -7.60 18.40
N MET A 48 -1.75 -8.46 17.43
CA MET A 48 -0.61 -9.39 17.53
C MET A 48 0.74 -8.70 17.34
N TYR A 49 0.82 -7.70 16.47
CA TYR A 49 2.10 -7.17 16.01
C TYR A 49 2.44 -5.76 16.52
N ALA A 50 1.52 -5.03 17.15
CA ALA A 50 1.79 -3.67 17.63
C ALA A 50 2.98 -3.62 18.62
N SER A 51 2.98 -4.49 19.64
CA SER A 51 4.09 -4.58 20.59
C SER A 51 5.37 -5.09 19.94
N VAL A 52 5.25 -6.06 19.03
CA VAL A 52 6.37 -6.65 18.31
C VAL A 52 7.10 -5.60 17.47
N VAL A 53 6.37 -4.73 16.76
CA VAL A 53 6.95 -3.63 15.98
C VAL A 53 7.62 -2.61 16.91
N ALA A 54 6.94 -2.22 18.01
CA ALA A 54 7.48 -1.26 18.98
C ALA A 54 8.80 -1.74 19.63
N GLU A 55 8.95 -3.05 19.84
CA GLU A 55 10.17 -3.66 20.41
C GLU A 55 11.26 -3.93 19.35
N SER A 56 10.91 -3.90 18.07
CA SER A 56 11.81 -4.29 16.96
C SER A 56 12.34 -3.09 16.17
N VAL A 57 12.38 -1.90 16.74
CA VAL A 57 12.78 -0.64 16.07
C VAL A 57 14.18 -0.66 15.43
N SER A 58 15.05 -1.57 15.84
CA SER A 58 16.41 -1.76 15.31
C SER A 58 16.61 -3.08 14.58
N ASP A 59 15.55 -3.87 14.36
CA ASP A 59 15.60 -5.18 13.72
C ASP A 59 14.96 -5.11 12.32
N LEU A 60 15.78 -4.79 11.32
CA LEU A 60 15.33 -4.62 9.93
C LEU A 60 14.69 -5.89 9.35
N ASP A 61 15.27 -7.07 9.63
CA ASP A 61 14.78 -8.34 9.08
C ASP A 61 13.38 -8.66 9.61
N LYS A 62 13.15 -8.39 10.89
CA LYS A 62 11.87 -8.61 11.54
C LYS A 62 10.82 -7.60 11.05
N LEU A 63 11.17 -6.32 10.96
CA LEU A 63 10.29 -5.28 10.40
C LEU A 63 9.92 -5.60 8.96
N SER A 64 10.87 -5.95 8.10
CA SER A 64 10.63 -6.33 6.70
C SER A 64 9.74 -7.57 6.58
N SER A 65 9.92 -8.56 7.46
CA SER A 65 9.08 -9.76 7.48
C SER A 65 7.63 -9.44 7.87
N ILE A 66 7.43 -8.52 8.83
CA ILE A 66 6.10 -8.03 9.23
C ILE A 66 5.46 -7.27 8.08
N MET A 67 6.17 -6.35 7.42
CA MET A 67 5.65 -5.59 6.28
C MET A 67 5.20 -6.52 5.15
N LYS A 68 6.01 -7.52 4.78
CA LYS A 68 5.64 -8.53 3.77
C LYS A 68 4.39 -9.31 4.16
N LEU A 69 4.24 -9.65 5.44
CA LEU A 69 3.06 -10.33 5.93
C LEU A 69 1.80 -9.46 5.80
N TYR A 70 1.86 -8.20 6.24
CA TYR A 70 0.76 -7.24 6.12
C TYR A 70 0.37 -6.99 4.66
N ARG A 71 1.35 -6.82 3.78
CA ARG A 71 1.13 -6.66 2.34
C ARG A 71 0.41 -7.87 1.73
N ARG A 72 0.86 -9.09 2.05
CA ARG A 72 0.23 -10.34 1.57
C ARG A 72 -1.24 -10.47 2.01
N LEU A 73 -1.58 -9.98 3.21
CA LEU A 73 -2.94 -10.02 3.77
C LEU A 73 -3.79 -8.79 3.38
N GLY A 74 -3.26 -7.86 2.60
CA GLY A 74 -3.97 -6.63 2.21
C GLY A 74 -4.15 -5.62 3.34
N CYS A 75 -3.39 -5.73 4.45
CA CYS A 75 -3.51 -4.89 5.63
C CYS A 75 -2.57 -3.67 5.61
N THR A 76 -2.31 -3.09 4.44
CA THR A 76 -1.34 -1.99 4.26
C THR A 76 -1.84 -0.62 4.72
N GLU A 77 -3.10 -0.51 5.17
CA GLU A 77 -3.68 0.71 5.73
C GLU A 77 -3.59 0.78 7.27
N SER A 78 -2.94 -0.20 7.89
CA SER A 78 -2.78 -0.31 9.34
C SER A 78 -1.73 0.63 9.89
N ASP A 79 -1.96 1.20 11.08
CA ASP A 79 -0.97 2.02 11.78
C ASP A 79 0.26 1.20 12.20
N VAL A 80 0.10 -0.09 12.46
CA VAL A 80 1.20 -1.01 12.77
C VAL A 80 2.10 -1.24 11.55
N TYR A 81 1.49 -1.39 10.35
CA TYR A 81 2.24 -1.46 9.10
C TYR A 81 3.02 -0.17 8.85
N PHE A 82 2.41 0.99 9.07
CA PHE A 82 3.07 2.29 8.90
C PHE A 82 4.24 2.48 9.87
N ALA A 83 4.07 2.09 11.14
CA ALA A 83 5.15 2.13 12.11
C ALA A 83 6.32 1.20 11.71
N ALA A 84 6.01 -0.01 11.23
CA ALA A 84 7.04 -0.92 10.73
C ALA A 84 7.78 -0.34 9.52
N ALA A 85 7.05 0.26 8.57
CA ALA A 85 7.62 0.89 7.38
C ALA A 85 8.53 2.09 7.75
N GLU A 86 8.08 2.94 8.67
CA GLU A 86 8.86 4.09 9.15
C GLU A 86 10.16 3.67 9.84
N HIS A 87 10.09 2.65 10.71
CA HIS A 87 11.28 2.13 11.39
C HIS A 87 12.24 1.44 10.39
N ALA A 88 11.72 0.60 9.50
CA ALA A 88 12.53 -0.04 8.47
C ALA A 88 13.20 0.98 7.56
N HIS A 89 12.46 2.02 7.14
CA HIS A 89 12.97 3.08 6.28
C HIS A 89 14.10 3.89 6.93
N LYS A 90 14.00 4.16 8.23
CA LYS A 90 15.06 4.84 9.00
C LYS A 90 16.33 4.00 9.13
N LEU A 91 16.21 2.67 9.21
CA LEU A 91 17.34 1.76 9.30
C LEU A 91 18.01 1.58 7.93
N GLN A 92 17.23 1.25 6.93
CA GLN A 92 17.67 1.06 5.56
C GLN A 92 16.51 1.31 4.60
N PRO A 93 16.54 2.39 3.81
CA PRO A 93 15.53 2.67 2.80
C PRO A 93 15.45 1.54 1.77
N THR A 94 14.24 1.01 1.56
CA THR A 94 13.89 0.07 0.50
C THR A 94 12.67 0.58 -0.25
N SER A 95 12.40 0.07 -1.44
CA SER A 95 11.20 0.44 -2.21
C SER A 95 9.92 0.18 -1.41
N GLU A 96 9.84 -0.96 -0.71
CA GLU A 96 8.70 -1.35 0.10
C GLU A 96 8.51 -0.42 1.32
N SER A 97 9.61 -0.09 2.05
CA SER A 97 9.52 0.82 3.19
C SER A 97 9.16 2.25 2.78
N ALA A 98 9.70 2.74 1.65
CA ALA A 98 9.33 4.02 1.09
C ALA A 98 7.84 4.05 0.68
N ALA A 99 7.34 3.01 -0.01
CA ALA A 99 5.92 2.91 -0.35
C ALA A 99 5.01 2.89 0.89
N GLY A 100 5.41 2.21 1.97
CA GLY A 100 4.69 2.23 3.25
C GLY A 100 4.64 3.63 3.88
N CYS A 101 5.76 4.37 3.85
CA CYS A 101 5.80 5.77 4.28
C CYS A 101 4.91 6.68 3.41
N ALA A 102 4.87 6.44 2.08
CA ALA A 102 3.97 7.17 1.18
C ALA A 102 2.49 6.95 1.55
N GLN A 103 2.09 5.71 1.82
CA GLN A 103 0.72 5.39 2.28
C GLN A 103 0.39 6.05 3.62
N MET A 104 1.33 6.08 4.56
CA MET A 104 1.17 6.82 5.81
C MET A 104 0.94 8.32 5.56
N CYS A 105 1.68 8.93 4.64
CA CYS A 105 1.48 10.33 4.25
C CYS A 105 0.09 10.54 3.66
N LEU A 106 -0.40 9.64 2.79
CA LEU A 106 -1.76 9.71 2.25
C LEU A 106 -2.83 9.66 3.35
N LYS A 107 -2.70 8.75 4.30
CA LYS A 107 -3.63 8.65 5.45
C LYS A 107 -3.65 9.94 6.27
N LYS A 108 -2.53 10.63 6.40
CA LYS A 108 -2.40 11.92 7.09
C LYS A 108 -2.82 13.13 6.22
N GLY A 109 -3.15 12.92 4.94
CA GLY A 109 -3.48 13.99 4.00
C GLY A 109 -2.27 14.74 3.44
N ASP A 110 -1.05 14.28 3.71
CA ASP A 110 0.18 14.86 3.17
C ASP A 110 0.47 14.31 1.77
N LEU A 111 -0.18 14.91 0.77
CA LEU A 111 -0.03 14.49 -0.62
C LEU A 111 1.38 14.74 -1.17
N ASN A 112 2.06 15.80 -0.73
CA ASN A 112 3.42 16.10 -1.19
C ASN A 112 4.44 15.11 -0.62
N GLY A 113 4.35 14.80 0.66
CA GLY A 113 5.16 13.74 1.26
C GLY A 113 4.93 12.38 0.60
N ALA A 114 3.69 12.07 0.22
CA ALA A 114 3.39 10.85 -0.52
C ALA A 114 4.07 10.81 -1.89
N VAL A 115 4.12 11.94 -2.64
CA VAL A 115 4.84 12.04 -3.91
C VAL A 115 6.34 11.77 -3.70
N GLU A 116 6.96 12.40 -2.71
CA GLU A 116 8.40 12.24 -2.44
C GLU A 116 8.74 10.78 -2.11
N TYR A 117 7.97 10.14 -1.25
CA TYR A 117 8.20 8.75 -0.87
C TYR A 117 7.92 7.76 -2.02
N TYR A 118 6.88 7.96 -2.86
CA TYR A 118 6.69 7.10 -4.04
C TYR A 118 7.78 7.30 -5.08
N GLN A 119 8.29 8.52 -5.29
CA GLN A 119 9.45 8.75 -6.17
C GLN A 119 10.71 8.04 -5.62
N GLN A 120 10.89 8.05 -4.30
CA GLN A 120 11.98 7.31 -3.69
C GLN A 120 11.77 5.79 -3.86
N ALA A 121 10.57 5.27 -3.67
CA ALA A 121 10.25 3.87 -3.94
C ALA A 121 10.58 3.48 -5.38
N LEU A 122 10.22 4.32 -6.37
CA LEU A 122 10.55 4.12 -7.78
C LEU A 122 12.05 4.12 -8.07
N SER A 123 12.85 4.87 -7.31
CA SER A 123 14.32 4.86 -7.47
C SER A 123 15.00 3.62 -6.90
N LEU A 124 14.31 2.88 -6.02
CA LEU A 124 14.83 1.72 -5.29
C LEU A 124 14.21 0.39 -5.75
N VAL A 125 13.18 0.45 -6.60
CA VAL A 125 12.45 -0.74 -7.03
C VAL A 125 13.27 -1.58 -8.02
N GLU A 126 13.23 -2.91 -7.85
CA GLU A 126 13.98 -3.86 -8.66
C GLU A 126 13.07 -4.66 -9.61
N THR A 127 11.77 -4.76 -9.33
CA THR A 127 10.80 -5.55 -10.10
C THR A 127 9.90 -4.67 -10.94
N ASP A 128 9.56 -5.11 -12.15
CA ASP A 128 8.61 -4.39 -13.01
C ASP A 128 7.20 -4.35 -12.43
N GLU A 129 6.78 -5.41 -11.73
CA GLU A 129 5.46 -5.47 -11.08
C GLU A 129 5.30 -4.38 -10.02
N ASP A 130 6.25 -4.29 -9.07
CA ASP A 130 6.22 -3.24 -8.04
C ASP A 130 6.38 -1.84 -8.66
N LYS A 131 7.20 -1.72 -9.71
CA LYS A 131 7.39 -0.45 -10.43
C LYS A 131 6.09 0.04 -11.06
N ALA A 132 5.34 -0.85 -11.71
CA ALA A 132 4.03 -0.51 -12.28
C ALA A 132 3.03 -0.08 -11.19
N ASP A 133 2.98 -0.78 -10.06
CA ASP A 133 2.11 -0.42 -8.93
C ASP A 133 2.48 0.94 -8.32
N TYR A 134 3.77 1.24 -8.13
CA TYR A 134 4.19 2.54 -7.60
C TYR A 134 3.93 3.69 -8.59
N LEU A 135 4.09 3.47 -9.89
CA LEU A 135 3.72 4.43 -10.94
C LEU A 135 2.22 4.72 -10.93
N TYR A 136 1.39 3.68 -10.84
CA TYR A 136 -0.06 3.83 -10.68
C TYR A 136 -0.42 4.64 -9.43
N ARG A 137 0.16 4.29 -8.28
CA ARG A 137 -0.10 4.99 -7.00
C ARG A 137 0.31 6.46 -7.09
N LEU A 138 1.46 6.75 -7.67
CA LEU A 138 1.94 8.11 -7.88
C LEU A 138 1.00 8.90 -8.83
N ALA A 139 0.52 8.26 -9.91
CA ALA A 139 -0.48 8.86 -10.79
C ALA A 139 -1.78 9.23 -10.04
N ASN A 140 -2.24 8.36 -9.14
CA ASN A 140 -3.42 8.60 -8.32
C ASN A 140 -3.22 9.77 -7.33
N VAL A 141 -2.03 9.89 -6.72
CA VAL A 141 -1.70 11.05 -5.88
C VAL A 141 -1.75 12.35 -6.68
N PHE A 142 -1.27 12.34 -7.93
CA PHE A 142 -1.33 13.51 -8.80
C PHE A 142 -2.76 13.88 -9.24
N VAL A 143 -3.69 12.92 -9.33
CA VAL A 143 -5.13 13.23 -9.48
C VAL A 143 -5.63 14.00 -8.26
N SER A 144 -5.29 13.55 -7.06
CA SER A 144 -5.68 14.21 -5.80
C SER A 144 -5.09 15.63 -5.66
N LEU A 145 -3.88 15.83 -6.19
CA LEU A 145 -3.24 17.15 -6.31
C LEU A 145 -3.77 17.99 -7.46
N GLN A 146 -4.73 17.49 -8.25
CA GLN A 146 -5.26 18.10 -9.48
C GLN A 146 -4.19 18.39 -10.54
N ASN A 147 -3.05 17.72 -10.46
CA ASN A 147 -1.99 17.77 -11.46
C ASN A 147 -2.19 16.67 -12.51
N TYR A 148 -3.24 16.83 -13.32
CA TYR A 148 -3.69 15.84 -14.28
C TYR A 148 -2.64 15.50 -15.35
N LYS A 149 -1.77 16.45 -15.70
CA LYS A 149 -0.68 16.23 -16.66
C LYS A 149 0.33 15.20 -16.13
N GLN A 150 0.74 15.33 -14.87
CA GLN A 150 1.64 14.38 -14.22
C GLN A 150 0.95 13.03 -14.00
N SER A 151 -0.33 13.05 -13.61
CA SER A 151 -1.12 11.82 -13.47
C SER A 151 -1.11 10.99 -14.77
N VAL A 152 -1.46 11.61 -15.91
CA VAL A 152 -1.44 10.94 -17.22
C VAL A 152 -0.05 10.42 -17.57
N SER A 153 1.01 11.19 -17.29
CA SER A 153 2.38 10.79 -17.57
C SER A 153 2.77 9.52 -16.80
N TYR A 154 2.49 9.47 -15.50
CA TYR A 154 2.83 8.31 -14.68
C TYR A 154 1.93 7.10 -14.96
N ALA A 155 0.64 7.31 -15.24
CA ALA A 155 -0.27 6.25 -15.63
C ALA A 155 0.17 5.60 -16.96
N ASN A 156 0.61 6.38 -17.95
CA ASN A 156 1.15 5.85 -19.20
C ASN A 156 2.44 5.03 -18.98
N GLN A 157 3.34 5.49 -18.11
CA GLN A 157 4.54 4.72 -17.77
C GLN A 157 4.19 3.38 -17.10
N ALA A 158 3.13 3.33 -16.27
CA ALA A 158 2.64 2.08 -15.71
C ALA A 158 2.09 1.16 -16.80
N LEU A 159 1.36 1.70 -17.78
CA LEU A 159 0.81 0.96 -18.92
C LEU A 159 1.88 0.46 -19.90
N GLU A 160 3.05 1.10 -19.98
CA GLU A 160 4.20 0.58 -20.73
C GLU A 160 4.71 -0.75 -20.16
N ILE A 161 4.55 -0.94 -18.84
CA ILE A 161 4.94 -2.16 -18.15
C ILE A 161 3.78 -3.17 -18.14
N ASN A 162 2.58 -2.73 -17.76
CA ASN A 162 1.37 -3.56 -17.73
C ASN A 162 0.23 -2.91 -18.55
N PRO A 163 0.12 -3.24 -19.83
CA PRO A 163 -0.90 -2.66 -20.71
C PRO A 163 -2.35 -3.02 -20.35
N GLU A 164 -2.55 -4.02 -19.48
CA GLU A 164 -3.87 -4.49 -19.06
C GLU A 164 -4.26 -4.01 -17.65
N ASP A 165 -3.63 -2.96 -17.14
CA ASP A 165 -4.05 -2.33 -15.88
C ASP A 165 -5.21 -1.34 -16.13
N GLY A 166 -6.47 -1.81 -15.97
CA GLY A 166 -7.68 -1.00 -16.12
C GLY A 166 -7.71 0.22 -15.22
N ARG A 167 -7.08 0.16 -14.04
CA ARG A 167 -6.99 1.28 -13.08
C ARG A 167 -6.24 2.47 -13.67
N CYS A 168 -5.19 2.23 -14.47
CA CYS A 168 -4.44 3.30 -15.14
C CYS A 168 -5.28 4.00 -16.21
N TYR A 169 -6.06 3.27 -17.02
CA TYR A 169 -6.98 3.86 -17.98
C TYR A 169 -8.06 4.70 -17.29
N LEU A 170 -8.57 4.24 -16.13
CA LEU A 170 -9.52 5.00 -15.33
C LEU A 170 -8.92 6.35 -14.89
N LEU A 171 -7.68 6.37 -14.35
CA LEU A 171 -6.99 7.60 -13.96
C LEU A 171 -6.75 8.54 -15.13
N ILE A 172 -6.39 8.02 -16.31
CA ILE A 172 -6.22 8.81 -17.53
C ILE A 172 -7.55 9.44 -17.92
N GLY A 173 -8.64 8.66 -17.96
CA GLY A 173 -9.97 9.16 -18.26
C GLY A 173 -10.42 10.26 -17.30
N MET A 174 -10.25 10.05 -15.98
CA MET A 174 -10.53 11.07 -14.95
C MET A 174 -9.69 12.33 -15.15
N SER A 175 -8.42 12.18 -15.50
CA SER A 175 -7.50 13.30 -15.72
C SER A 175 -7.90 14.14 -16.94
N TYR A 176 -8.34 13.52 -18.03
CA TYR A 176 -8.87 14.24 -19.20
C TYR A 176 -10.22 14.89 -18.90
N ALA A 177 -11.13 14.21 -18.19
CA ALA A 177 -12.44 14.74 -17.85
C ALA A 177 -12.36 15.98 -16.95
N ASN A 178 -11.45 15.95 -15.95
CA ASN A 178 -11.30 17.01 -14.94
C ASN A 178 -10.19 18.02 -15.28
N GLY A 179 -9.35 17.70 -16.27
CA GLY A 179 -8.26 18.56 -16.73
C GLY A 179 -8.78 19.91 -17.25
N GLY A 180 -7.93 20.93 -17.14
CA GLY A 180 -8.25 22.26 -17.63
C GLY A 180 -8.44 22.31 -19.16
N LYS A 181 -8.56 23.51 -19.68
CA LYS A 181 -8.65 23.78 -21.12
C LYS A 181 -7.43 23.22 -21.86
N ILE A 182 -7.66 22.44 -22.93
CA ILE A 182 -6.61 21.85 -23.76
C ILE A 182 -6.40 22.57 -25.08
N ALA A 183 -7.40 23.36 -25.54
CA ALA A 183 -7.34 24.13 -26.77
C ALA A 183 -8.15 25.43 -26.64
N ASP A 184 -7.77 26.45 -27.44
CA ASP A 184 -8.54 27.70 -27.49
C ASP A 184 -9.85 27.57 -28.27
N ASP A 185 -9.89 26.69 -29.27
CA ASP A 185 -11.10 26.34 -29.99
C ASP A 185 -12.04 25.50 -29.09
N PRO A 186 -13.31 25.93 -28.90
CA PRO A 186 -14.28 25.26 -28.03
C PRO A 186 -14.61 23.82 -28.51
N VAL A 187 -14.50 23.53 -29.81
CA VAL A 187 -14.76 22.19 -30.35
C VAL A 187 -13.58 21.26 -30.01
N LEU A 188 -12.37 21.73 -30.24
CA LEU A 188 -11.15 20.98 -29.90
C LEU A 188 -11.01 20.80 -28.38
N ASP A 189 -11.38 21.78 -27.59
CA ASP A 189 -11.38 21.64 -26.11
C ASP A 189 -12.32 20.54 -25.62
N ARG A 190 -13.44 20.31 -26.31
CA ARG A 190 -14.38 19.22 -26.00
C ARG A 190 -13.83 17.83 -26.37
N ALA A 191 -12.81 17.74 -27.22
CA ALA A 191 -12.23 16.45 -27.61
C ALA A 191 -11.65 15.69 -26.40
N LYS A 192 -11.25 16.38 -25.34
CA LYS A 192 -10.82 15.75 -24.07
C LYS A 192 -11.86 14.81 -23.49
N PHE A 193 -13.16 15.10 -23.64
CA PHE A 193 -14.22 14.25 -23.11
C PHE A 193 -14.40 12.98 -23.97
N TRP A 194 -14.11 13.01 -25.26
CA TRP A 194 -14.09 11.81 -26.08
C TRP A 194 -12.95 10.89 -25.68
N VAL A 195 -11.74 11.47 -25.49
CA VAL A 195 -10.59 10.70 -24.95
C VAL A 195 -10.92 10.09 -23.58
N ALA A 196 -11.57 10.86 -22.69
CA ALA A 196 -12.00 10.35 -21.41
C ALA A 196 -12.96 9.17 -21.53
N CYS A 197 -13.97 9.26 -22.43
CA CYS A 197 -14.91 8.17 -22.69
C CYS A 197 -14.20 6.91 -23.23
N ASP A 198 -13.28 7.08 -24.18
CA ASP A 198 -12.51 5.95 -24.74
C ASP A 198 -11.67 5.27 -23.63
N MET A 199 -11.07 6.04 -22.73
CA MET A 199 -10.28 5.50 -21.61
C MET A 199 -11.17 4.75 -20.62
N PHE A 200 -12.35 5.27 -20.29
CA PHE A 200 -13.30 4.57 -19.41
C PHE A 200 -13.81 3.27 -20.04
N GLN A 201 -14.13 3.28 -21.34
CA GLN A 201 -14.52 2.07 -22.07
C GLN A 201 -13.38 1.04 -22.09
N LYS A 202 -12.14 1.50 -22.26
CA LYS A 202 -10.98 0.63 -22.23
C LYS A 202 -10.78 0.02 -20.82
N ALA A 203 -10.88 0.82 -19.77
CA ALA A 203 -10.83 0.36 -18.39
C ALA A 203 -11.87 -0.74 -18.13
N GLN A 204 -13.13 -0.47 -18.48
CA GLN A 204 -14.24 -1.41 -18.32
C GLN A 204 -14.04 -2.71 -19.12
N SER A 205 -13.46 -2.63 -20.33
CA SER A 205 -13.19 -3.82 -21.16
C SER A 205 -12.13 -4.75 -20.55
N ILE A 206 -11.26 -4.22 -19.70
CA ILE A 206 -10.19 -4.97 -19.02
C ILE A 206 -10.70 -5.50 -17.68
N ASP A 207 -11.39 -4.66 -16.92
CA ASP A 207 -11.89 -4.99 -15.59
C ASP A 207 -13.30 -4.39 -15.41
N GLU A 208 -14.31 -5.25 -15.35
CA GLU A 208 -15.71 -4.85 -15.16
C GLU A 208 -15.94 -4.06 -13.85
N THR A 209 -15.06 -4.20 -12.86
CA THR A 209 -15.15 -3.42 -11.61
C THR A 209 -14.71 -1.96 -11.77
N CYS A 210 -14.12 -1.59 -12.90
CA CYS A 210 -13.77 -0.21 -13.27
C CYS A 210 -14.94 0.58 -13.89
N ALA A 211 -16.18 0.04 -13.87
CA ALA A 211 -17.36 0.62 -14.49
C ALA A 211 -18.06 1.66 -13.58
#